data_34a7ecf0eb93d972ebe13c8b1011d70d
#
_entry.id   34a7ecf0eb93d972ebe13c8b1011d70d
#
_cell.length_a   1.000
_cell.length_b   1.000
_cell.length_c   1.000
_cell.angle_alpha   90.00
_cell.angle_beta   90.00
_cell.angle_gamma   90.00
#
_symmetry.space_group_name_H-M   'P 1'
#
loop_
_entity.id
_entity.type
_entity.pdbx_description
1 polymer ?
#
loop_
_entity_poly.entity_id
_entity_poly.type
_entity_poly.pdbx_seq_one_letter_code
_entity_poly.pdbx_strand_id
1 'polypeptide(L)'
;MATASDAIIATDRTGTINFWNPGATRIFGFAANEAIGRSLDLIIPDNLRARHWAGFDRVMETGESHYGHGDLLSVPALTKDGRRISVEFTIVVMMDERNHPVGTVAILRDVTKHFEESRKLKRQLAELTRDEQKPNATIT
;
A
#
# COMPACT_ATOMS: atom_id res chain seq x y z
N MET A 1 3.76 2.12 19.14
CA MET A 1 2.82 1.00 19.14
C MET A 1 1.84 1.18 18.03
N ALA A 2 1.69 0.15 17.20
CA ALA A 2 0.70 0.24 16.15
C ALA A 2 -0.66 0.36 16.81
N THR A 3 -1.40 1.38 16.42
CA THR A 3 -2.73 1.56 16.98
C THR A 3 -3.67 0.52 16.40
N ALA A 4 -4.81 0.36 16.99
CA ALA A 4 -5.81 -0.56 16.47
C ALA A 4 -6.23 -0.19 15.05
N SER A 5 -5.88 1.02 14.58
CA SER A 5 -6.24 1.45 13.22
C SER A 5 -5.26 0.99 12.15
N ASP A 6 -4.06 0.58 12.51
CA ASP A 6 -3.08 0.14 11.52
C ASP A 6 -3.28 -1.32 11.18
N ALA A 7 -3.14 -1.65 9.88
CA ALA A 7 -3.16 -3.02 9.44
C ALA A 7 -1.75 -3.61 9.54
N ILE A 8 -1.64 -4.82 10.06
CA ILE A 8 -0.39 -5.56 10.09
C ILE A 8 -0.68 -6.88 9.38
N ILE A 9 0.03 -7.10 8.27
CA ILE A 9 -0.16 -8.27 7.43
C ILE A 9 1.18 -8.92 7.20
N ALA A 10 1.30 -10.20 7.52
CA ALA A 10 2.51 -10.95 7.26
C ALA A 10 2.25 -12.04 6.24
N THR A 11 3.27 -12.35 5.45
CA THR A 11 3.20 -13.43 4.47
C THR A 11 4.38 -14.35 4.62
N ASP A 12 4.23 -15.53 4.05
CA ASP A 12 5.35 -16.44 3.88
C ASP A 12 6.08 -16.09 2.58
N ARG A 13 7.03 -16.93 2.21
CA ARG A 13 7.87 -16.74 1.04
C ARG A 13 7.11 -16.72 -0.28
N THR A 14 5.95 -17.34 -0.32
CA THR A 14 5.13 -17.41 -1.53
C THR A 14 4.11 -16.29 -1.62
N GLY A 15 4.06 -15.42 -0.62
CA GLY A 15 3.07 -14.35 -0.59
C GLY A 15 1.72 -14.77 -0.03
N THR A 16 1.69 -15.94 0.63
CA THR A 16 0.48 -16.40 1.30
C THR A 16 0.39 -15.74 2.67
N ILE A 17 -0.76 -15.17 2.99
CA ILE A 17 -0.97 -14.44 4.24
C ILE A 17 -0.97 -15.43 5.40
N ASN A 18 -0.14 -15.16 6.40
CA ASN A 18 -0.07 -15.97 7.62
C ASN A 18 -0.31 -15.16 8.89
N PHE A 19 -0.49 -13.86 8.80
CA PHE A 19 -0.88 -13.02 9.92
C PHE A 19 -1.73 -11.86 9.42
N TRP A 20 -2.80 -11.57 10.16
CA TRP A 20 -3.78 -10.55 9.78
C TRP A 20 -4.41 -10.02 11.06
N ASN A 21 -4.13 -8.77 11.41
CA ASN A 21 -4.60 -8.22 12.68
C ASN A 21 -5.98 -7.55 12.56
N PRO A 22 -6.58 -7.15 13.69
CA PRO A 22 -7.87 -6.47 13.64
C PRO A 22 -7.90 -5.20 12.80
N GLY A 23 -6.77 -4.46 12.75
CA GLY A 23 -6.67 -3.29 11.88
C GLY A 23 -6.82 -3.64 10.41
N ALA A 24 -6.25 -4.76 9.99
CA ALA A 24 -6.40 -5.24 8.63
C ALA A 24 -7.86 -5.58 8.32
N THR A 25 -8.54 -6.21 9.26
CA THR A 25 -9.98 -6.52 9.11
C THR A 25 -10.78 -5.24 8.94
N ARG A 26 -10.48 -4.22 9.73
CA ARG A 26 -11.22 -2.97 9.65
C ARG A 26 -10.98 -2.24 8.33
N ILE A 27 -9.74 -2.21 7.86
CA ILE A 27 -9.39 -1.48 6.64
C ILE A 27 -9.87 -2.20 5.39
N PHE A 28 -9.65 -3.51 5.31
CA PHE A 28 -9.93 -4.27 4.09
C PHE A 28 -11.25 -5.01 4.10
N GLY A 29 -11.85 -5.21 5.25
CA GLY A 29 -13.16 -5.86 5.35
C GLY A 29 -13.14 -7.37 5.43
N PHE A 30 -11.97 -8.01 5.33
CA PHE A 30 -11.88 -9.47 5.47
C PHE A 30 -11.60 -9.82 6.92
N ALA A 31 -12.26 -10.84 7.44
CA ALA A 31 -11.91 -11.37 8.75
C ALA A 31 -10.60 -12.15 8.65
N ALA A 32 -9.90 -12.31 9.76
CA ALA A 32 -8.63 -13.03 9.77
C ALA A 32 -8.78 -14.45 9.20
N ASN A 33 -9.85 -15.16 9.57
CA ASN A 33 -10.06 -16.51 9.06
C ASN A 33 -10.41 -16.55 7.58
N GLU A 34 -10.78 -15.42 6.98
CA GLU A 34 -10.99 -15.32 5.53
C GLU A 34 -9.69 -15.03 4.81
N ALA A 35 -8.80 -14.27 5.44
CA ALA A 35 -7.58 -13.79 4.80
C ALA A 35 -6.39 -14.74 4.97
N ILE A 36 -6.22 -15.31 6.15
CA ILE A 36 -5.09 -16.19 6.42
C ILE A 36 -5.18 -17.44 5.55
N GLY A 37 -4.09 -17.77 4.88
CA GLY A 37 -4.04 -18.86 3.92
C GLY A 37 -4.34 -18.43 2.49
N ARG A 38 -4.69 -17.18 2.27
CA ARG A 38 -4.97 -16.64 0.94
C ARG A 38 -3.76 -15.85 0.43
N SER A 39 -3.70 -15.69 -0.88
CA SER A 39 -2.67 -14.87 -1.52
C SER A 39 -2.91 -13.39 -1.23
N LEU A 40 -1.83 -12.61 -1.21
CA LEU A 40 -1.93 -11.15 -1.14
C LEU A 40 -2.76 -10.56 -2.28
N ASP A 41 -2.99 -11.29 -3.36
CA ASP A 41 -3.88 -10.84 -4.43
C ASP A 41 -5.24 -10.39 -3.90
N LEU A 42 -5.62 -10.90 -2.74
CA LEU A 42 -6.86 -10.54 -2.08
C LEU A 42 -7.07 -9.02 -1.99
N ILE A 43 -6.00 -8.27 -1.76
CA ILE A 43 -6.06 -6.81 -1.56
C ILE A 43 -5.37 -6.03 -2.69
N ILE A 44 -4.92 -6.71 -3.74
CA ILE A 44 -4.19 -6.04 -4.82
C ILE A 44 -5.08 -5.93 -6.06
N PRO A 45 -5.28 -4.72 -6.59
CA PRO A 45 -6.05 -4.56 -7.83
C PRO A 45 -5.47 -5.37 -8.96
N ASP A 46 -6.33 -5.93 -9.80
CA ASP A 46 -5.94 -6.83 -10.90
C ASP A 46 -4.82 -6.26 -11.75
N ASN A 47 -4.94 -5.00 -12.11
CA ASN A 47 -3.97 -4.36 -13.00
C ASN A 47 -2.60 -4.12 -12.36
N LEU A 48 -2.47 -4.34 -11.07
CA LEU A 48 -1.21 -4.15 -10.35
C LEU A 48 -0.58 -5.46 -9.89
N ARG A 49 -1.25 -6.58 -10.08
CA ARG A 49 -0.78 -7.87 -9.58
C ARG A 49 0.55 -8.29 -10.18
N ALA A 50 0.70 -8.17 -11.49
CA ALA A 50 1.94 -8.56 -12.15
C ALA A 50 3.14 -7.78 -11.63
N ARG A 51 2.98 -6.47 -11.48
CA ARG A 51 4.04 -5.61 -10.95
C ARG A 51 4.35 -5.95 -9.49
N HIS A 52 3.32 -6.19 -8.70
CA HIS A 52 3.49 -6.54 -7.30
C HIS A 52 4.31 -7.82 -7.15
N TRP A 53 3.94 -8.87 -7.90
CA TRP A 53 4.64 -10.14 -7.77
C TRP A 53 6.06 -10.09 -8.32
N ALA A 54 6.31 -9.29 -9.37
CA ALA A 54 7.67 -9.09 -9.84
C ALA A 54 8.55 -8.47 -8.74
N GLY A 55 8.03 -7.48 -8.03
CA GLY A 55 8.73 -6.85 -6.91
C GLY A 55 8.90 -7.81 -5.73
N PHE A 56 7.86 -8.56 -5.40
CA PHE A 56 7.89 -9.51 -4.31
C PHE A 56 8.94 -10.62 -4.56
N ASP A 57 8.95 -11.17 -5.77
CA ASP A 57 9.92 -12.21 -6.12
C ASP A 57 11.34 -11.70 -6.04
N ARG A 58 11.56 -10.46 -6.44
CA ARG A 58 12.89 -9.84 -6.36
C ARG A 58 13.32 -9.70 -4.90
N VAL A 59 12.40 -9.28 -4.03
CA VAL A 59 12.70 -9.16 -2.60
C VAL A 59 13.04 -10.53 -2.02
N MET A 60 12.31 -11.57 -2.43
CA MET A 60 12.58 -12.93 -1.94
C MET A 60 13.92 -13.48 -2.46
N GLU A 61 14.38 -13.03 -3.61
CA GLU A 61 15.67 -13.42 -4.15
C GLU A 61 16.82 -12.67 -3.50
N THR A 62 16.67 -11.37 -3.30
CA THR A 62 17.78 -10.53 -2.86
C THR A 62 17.80 -10.26 -1.36
N GLY A 63 16.65 -10.42 -0.69
CA GLY A 63 16.52 -10.06 0.72
C GLY A 63 16.41 -8.56 0.94
N GLU A 64 16.33 -7.78 -0.11
CA GLU A 64 16.28 -6.34 -0.01
C GLU A 64 15.00 -5.81 -0.63
N SER A 65 14.32 -4.94 0.12
CA SER A 65 13.17 -4.23 -0.41
C SER A 65 13.63 -3.01 -1.17
N HIS A 66 13.07 -2.80 -2.36
CA HIS A 66 13.34 -1.58 -3.12
C HIS A 66 12.78 -0.37 -2.41
N TYR A 67 11.86 -0.60 -1.51
CA TYR A 67 11.27 0.46 -0.73
C TYR A 67 12.18 0.64 0.46
N GLY A 68 13.15 1.50 0.31
CA GLY A 68 14.19 1.65 1.27
C GLY A 68 13.71 2.08 2.62
N HIS A 69 14.62 2.16 3.54
CA HIS A 69 14.35 2.41 4.92
C HIS A 69 13.54 3.68 5.11
N GLY A 70 12.34 3.55 5.62
CA GLY A 70 11.52 4.68 5.97
C GLY A 70 10.72 5.30 4.84
N ASP A 71 10.82 4.77 3.64
CA ASP A 71 10.02 5.28 2.53
C ASP A 71 8.60 4.76 2.66
N LEU A 72 7.66 5.70 2.78
CA LEU A 72 6.25 5.37 2.78
C LEU A 72 5.73 5.47 1.36
N LEU A 73 5.15 4.40 0.88
CA LEU A 73 4.58 4.39 -0.44
C LEU A 73 3.07 4.39 -0.36
N SER A 74 2.46 5.24 -1.15
CA SER A 74 1.01 5.23 -1.32
C SER A 74 0.68 4.41 -2.54
N VAL A 75 -0.10 3.37 -2.36
CA VAL A 75 -0.53 2.49 -3.45
C VAL A 75 -2.02 2.20 -3.32
N PRO A 76 -2.69 1.90 -4.43
CA PRO A 76 -4.08 1.48 -4.34
C PRO A 76 -4.19 0.04 -3.83
N ALA A 77 -5.27 -0.23 -3.11
CA ALA A 77 -5.59 -1.55 -2.61
C ALA A 77 -7.09 -1.80 -2.77
N LEU A 78 -7.52 -3.06 -2.67
CA LEU A 78 -8.92 -3.44 -2.77
C LEU A 78 -9.46 -3.88 -1.43
N THR A 79 -10.70 -3.52 -1.16
CA THR A 79 -11.44 -4.03 0.00
C THR A 79 -12.31 -5.21 -0.42
N LYS A 80 -12.88 -5.89 0.56
CA LYS A 80 -13.76 -7.05 0.30
C LYS A 80 -14.96 -6.70 -0.57
N ASP A 81 -15.49 -5.49 -0.44
CA ASP A 81 -16.63 -5.05 -1.23
C ASP A 81 -16.22 -4.47 -2.58
N GLY A 82 -14.96 -4.63 -2.97
CA GLY A 82 -14.47 -4.20 -4.28
C GLY A 82 -14.10 -2.74 -4.39
N ARG A 83 -14.12 -2.00 -3.29
CA ARG A 83 -13.79 -0.59 -3.29
C ARG A 83 -12.29 -0.40 -3.35
N ARG A 84 -11.85 0.58 -4.12
CA ARG A 84 -10.43 0.94 -4.18
C ARG A 84 -10.12 1.98 -3.12
N ILE A 85 -9.08 1.70 -2.34
CA ILE A 85 -8.60 2.64 -1.32
C ILE A 85 -7.12 2.92 -1.57
N SER A 86 -6.60 3.98 -0.96
CA SER A 86 -5.18 4.29 -0.98
C SER A 86 -4.59 3.93 0.37
N VAL A 87 -3.48 3.20 0.35
CA VAL A 87 -2.79 2.82 1.59
C VAL A 87 -1.34 3.24 1.53
N GLU A 88 -0.80 3.67 2.67
CA GLU A 88 0.63 3.83 2.84
C GLU A 88 1.14 2.61 3.56
N PHE A 89 2.32 2.16 3.21
CA PHE A 89 2.86 0.98 3.88
C PHE A 89 4.37 1.01 4.01
N THR A 90 4.84 0.27 5.01
CA THR A 90 6.25 -0.05 5.16
C THR A 90 6.36 -1.56 5.21
N ILE A 91 7.48 -2.09 4.71
CA ILE A 91 7.69 -3.54 4.65
C ILE A 91 8.99 -3.89 5.34
N VAL A 92 8.94 -4.95 6.15
CA VAL A 92 10.11 -5.58 6.73
C VAL A 92 10.22 -6.97 6.13
N VAL A 93 11.39 -7.30 5.62
CA VAL A 93 11.65 -8.65 5.08
C VAL A 93 12.11 -9.53 6.23
N MET A 94 11.43 -10.65 6.42
CA MET A 94 11.77 -11.60 7.48
C MET A 94 12.81 -12.57 6.96
N MET A 95 13.86 -12.76 7.75
CA MET A 95 14.97 -13.65 7.40
C MET A 95 15.02 -14.85 8.34
N ASP A 96 15.50 -15.98 7.82
CA ASP A 96 15.77 -17.14 8.67
C ASP A 96 17.18 -17.04 9.28
N GLU A 97 17.58 -18.08 10.00
CA GLU A 97 18.89 -18.10 10.66
C GLU A 97 20.05 -18.04 9.67
N ARG A 98 19.83 -18.45 8.43
CA ARG A 98 20.85 -18.42 7.37
C ARG A 98 20.79 -17.15 6.56
N ASN A 99 19.97 -16.17 7.02
CA ASN A 99 19.80 -14.89 6.37
C ASN A 99 19.16 -15.01 4.98
N HIS A 100 18.25 -15.98 4.83
CA HIS A 100 17.45 -16.12 3.61
C HIS A 100 16.05 -15.54 3.87
N PRO A 101 15.48 -14.83 2.89
CA PRO A 101 14.14 -14.28 3.06
C PRO A 101 13.10 -15.39 3.17
N VAL A 102 12.23 -15.28 4.16
CA VAL A 102 11.17 -16.28 4.39
C VAL A 102 9.78 -15.67 4.36
N GLY A 103 9.68 -14.36 4.24
CA GLY A 103 8.39 -13.70 4.18
C GLY A 103 8.52 -12.22 4.42
N THR A 104 7.40 -11.55 4.52
CA THR A 104 7.33 -10.10 4.74
C THR A 104 6.35 -9.79 5.85
N VAL A 105 6.58 -8.65 6.52
CA VAL A 105 5.59 -8.04 7.41
C VAL A 105 5.36 -6.63 6.90
N ALA A 106 4.12 -6.31 6.59
CA ALA A 106 3.75 -4.98 6.14
C ALA A 106 2.89 -4.30 7.19
N ILE A 107 3.17 -3.03 7.44
CA ILE A 107 2.33 -2.18 8.27
C ILE A 107 1.68 -1.18 7.32
N LEU A 108 0.35 -1.16 7.28
CA LEU A 108 -0.38 -0.37 6.32
C LEU A 108 -1.36 0.56 7.01
N ARG A 109 -1.55 1.72 6.42
CA ARG A 109 -2.49 2.72 6.91
C ARG A 109 -3.39 3.15 5.75
N ASP A 110 -4.69 3.25 6.02
CA ASP A 110 -5.63 3.77 5.03
C ASP A 110 -5.49 5.29 5.00
N VAL A 111 -5.07 5.82 3.87
CA VAL A 111 -4.88 7.26 3.67
C VAL A 111 -5.77 7.79 2.55
N THR A 112 -6.86 7.07 2.25
CA THR A 112 -7.74 7.44 1.15
C THR A 112 -8.21 8.88 1.26
N LYS A 113 -8.70 9.26 2.42
CA LYS A 113 -9.19 10.61 2.63
C LYS A 113 -8.08 11.64 2.46
N HIS A 114 -6.93 11.39 3.05
CA HIS A 114 -5.78 12.30 2.94
C HIS A 114 -5.31 12.40 1.49
N PHE A 115 -5.25 11.30 0.79
CA PHE A 115 -4.83 11.25 -0.61
C PHE A 115 -5.79 12.07 -1.49
N GLU A 116 -7.09 11.91 -1.28
CA GLU A 116 -8.09 12.66 -2.03
C GLU A 116 -8.01 14.15 -1.74
N GLU A 117 -7.82 14.54 -0.49
CA GLU A 117 -7.65 15.93 -0.12
C GLU A 117 -6.41 16.54 -0.76
N SER A 118 -5.30 15.81 -0.76
CA SER A 118 -4.07 16.27 -1.39
C SER A 118 -4.24 16.45 -2.89
N ARG A 119 -4.92 15.54 -3.56
CA ARG A 119 -5.20 15.66 -4.98
C ARG A 119 -6.06 16.87 -5.27
N LYS A 120 -7.06 17.11 -4.44
CA LYS A 120 -7.93 18.26 -4.60
C LYS A 120 -7.16 19.56 -4.45
N LEU A 121 -6.29 19.63 -3.43
CA LEU A 121 -5.47 20.83 -3.21
C LEU A 121 -4.51 21.08 -4.37
N LYS A 122 -3.86 20.04 -4.87
CA LYS A 122 -2.96 20.16 -6.01
C LYS A 122 -3.70 20.66 -7.25
N ARG A 123 -4.93 20.18 -7.44
CA ARG A 123 -5.75 20.61 -8.56
C ARG A 123 -6.12 22.08 -8.44
N GLN A 124 -6.48 22.50 -7.23
CA GLN A 124 -6.82 23.91 -6.98
C GLN A 124 -5.61 24.81 -7.20
N LEU A 125 -4.44 24.40 -6.75
CA LEU A 125 -3.21 25.16 -6.99
C LEU A 125 -2.89 25.26 -8.47
N ALA A 126 -3.07 24.19 -9.22
CA ALA A 126 -2.82 24.20 -10.65
C ALA A 126 -3.77 25.17 -11.36
N GLU A 127 -5.02 25.21 -10.94
CA GLU A 127 -6.00 26.14 -11.51
C GLU A 127 -5.64 27.58 -11.21
N LEU A 128 -5.23 27.88 -9.99
CA LEU A 128 -4.81 29.24 -9.63
C LEU A 128 -3.58 29.66 -10.42
N THR A 129 -2.61 28.78 -10.54
CA THR A 129 -1.39 29.06 -11.29
C THR A 129 -1.72 29.31 -12.76
N ARG A 130 -2.64 28.53 -13.31
CA ARG A 130 -3.04 28.67 -14.69
C ARG A 130 -3.72 30.02 -14.92
N ASP A 131 -4.58 30.45 -14.00
CA ASP A 131 -5.23 31.73 -14.10
C ASP A 131 -4.24 32.89 -14.01
N GLU A 132 -3.25 32.78 -13.16
CA GLU A 132 -2.22 33.79 -13.07
C GLU A 132 -1.37 33.91 -14.32
N GLN A 133 -1.18 32.81 -15.01
CA GLN A 133 -0.38 32.79 -16.22
C GLN A 133 -1.16 33.16 -17.47
N LYS A 134 -2.45 33.32 -17.39
CA LYS A 134 -3.21 33.78 -18.51
C LYS A 134 -2.80 35.18 -18.79
N PRO A 135 -2.41 35.45 -19.96
CA PRO A 135 -1.91 36.71 -20.30
C PRO A 135 -2.99 37.64 -20.05
N ASN A 136 -3.15 38.06 -19.63
CA ASN A 136 -3.96 38.78 -19.49
C ASN A 136 -4.26 39.51 -20.08
N ALA A 137 -4.12 38.84 -20.69
CA ALA A 137 -4.84 39.30 -21.54
C ALA A 137 -5.65 40.17 -20.94
N THR A 138 -5.76 39.97 -20.02
CA THR A 138 -6.51 40.65 -19.48
C THR A 138 -6.13 41.88 -19.17
N ILE A 139 -5.16 42.14 -19.14
CA ILE A 139 -4.79 43.18 -18.73
C ILE A 139 -4.63 44.02 -19.55
N THR A 140 -4.57 43.75 -20.42
CA THR A 140 -4.39 44.70 -21.34
C THR A 140 -5.43 45.44 -21.55
#